data_b18ce363db793081b06bd6389e9bca24
#
_entry.id   b18ce363db793081b06bd6389e9bca24
#
_cell.length_a   1.000
_cell.length_b   1.000
_cell.length_c   1.000
_cell.angle_alpha   90.00
_cell.angle_beta   90.00
_cell.angle_gamma   90.00
#
_symmetry.space_group_name_H-M   'P 1'
#
loop_
_entity.id
_entity.type
_entity.pdbx_description
1 polymer ?
#
loop_
_entity_poly.entity_id
_entity_poly.type
_entity_poly.pdbx_seq_one_letter_code
_entity_poly.pdbx_strand_id
1 'polypeptide(L)'
;MRQNMNMRSVRLLLLVFVAGLVMASCDDDKNSGSSTEVVNYNLTLMASDPCEISSPLTEDWTWHTGDEMAFLNLTYSRNVSKLTYNGASYTGSVPSVSSSAKMGFFYPASAVNQISSDTSYVKVDFTQQDGVNAPVYLAGTTTATINGTNAEAKLNMHIVNAIANMKFLYEGNPIENITNVEVYSDREVMYNRGDYEMKTLSYNSLGTGNITVTNTGLNGAARIGLIPCSGVRLGVSVITADGVVYTATQEKSFNIVAGEEYSITYDCEKFESKAKIGDYFYSDYTYSTQYDETKQCVGVVMALTDRRGGDINRNLTSGVHGRVVALTDTYRYAWAFNGTKVYDMPKLTNYENVDGTNASGYLPFYSSNGSIGYYEEADVKIPAAIDRLGNITSWPSSGALSDFNGLRNTESVDSASNKYPAGYYASHYNVGGITSWYMPSAGEMALVYALYNSGVISNQTGLVGLREFGYWTSTENSREKVWVMQAFDGKVYANFKTSIYYVRPILAF
;
A
#
# COMPACT_ATOMS: atom_id res chain seq x y z
N MET A 1 42.03 34.89 34.37
CA MET A 1 41.21 34.37 35.51
C MET A 1 40.37 33.25 34.90
N ARG A 2 40.79 32.04 35.06
CA ARG A 2 40.35 31.02 36.03
C ARG A 2 38.84 30.75 35.87
N GLN A 3 38.28 29.59 35.62
CA GLN A 3 38.76 28.25 35.93
C GLN A 3 37.97 27.19 35.11
N ASN A 4 38.70 26.16 34.72
CA ASN A 4 38.28 24.82 34.33
C ASN A 4 37.42 24.14 35.38
N MET A 5 36.54 23.22 34.92
CA MET A 5 36.39 21.88 35.53
C MET A 5 35.56 20.98 34.62
N ASN A 6 36.15 20.11 33.99
CA ASN A 6 36.37 18.65 34.03
C ASN A 6 35.19 17.78 34.49
N MET A 7 34.78 16.97 33.51
CA MET A 7 34.55 15.51 33.54
C MET A 7 33.94 14.84 34.78
N ARG A 8 32.91 14.02 34.52
CA ARG A 8 33.07 12.57 34.75
C ARG A 8 31.88 11.78 34.18
N SER A 9 32.23 10.81 33.37
CA SER A 9 31.39 9.68 32.91
C SER A 9 30.80 8.90 34.10
N VAL A 10 29.49 8.59 34.03
CA VAL A 10 28.96 7.50 34.85
C VAL A 10 28.11 6.64 33.89
N ARG A 11 28.65 5.45 33.63
CA ARG A 11 27.88 4.30 33.12
C ARG A 11 26.92 3.87 34.22
N LEU A 12 25.63 3.87 33.92
CA LEU A 12 24.66 3.20 34.79
C LEU A 12 24.00 2.06 34.03
N LEU A 13 24.33 0.89 34.49
CA LEU A 13 23.67 -0.38 34.18
C LEU A 13 22.25 -0.30 34.72
N LEU A 14 21.21 -0.44 33.87
CA LEU A 14 19.84 -0.58 34.38
C LEU A 14 19.43 -2.05 34.31
N LEU A 15 19.39 -2.66 35.47
CA LEU A 15 18.70 -3.93 35.74
C LEU A 15 17.18 -3.70 35.63
N VAL A 16 16.53 -4.53 34.83
CA VAL A 16 15.08 -4.59 34.77
C VAL A 16 14.57 -5.38 36.00
N PHE A 17 13.92 -4.69 36.91
CA PHE A 17 13.08 -5.31 37.93
C PHE A 17 11.62 -5.25 37.45
N VAL A 18 11.04 -6.41 37.16
CA VAL A 18 9.59 -6.57 37.07
C VAL A 18 9.05 -6.66 38.46
N ALA A 19 8.39 -5.62 38.93
CA ALA A 19 7.57 -5.66 40.14
C ALA A 19 6.14 -5.29 39.77
N GLY A 20 5.25 -6.25 39.87
CA GLY A 20 3.82 -6.03 39.77
C GLY A 20 3.34 -5.09 40.88
N LEU A 21 2.66 -4.02 40.47
CA LEU A 21 1.88 -3.20 41.41
C LEU A 21 0.40 -3.45 41.13
N VAL A 22 -0.22 -4.19 42.03
CA VAL A 22 -1.66 -4.19 42.20
C VAL A 22 -2.03 -2.89 42.91
N MET A 23 -2.65 -1.96 42.19
CA MET A 23 -3.29 -0.81 42.79
C MET A 23 -4.77 -1.14 42.99
N ALA A 24 -5.14 -1.47 44.20
CA ALA A 24 -6.52 -1.45 44.61
C ALA A 24 -6.92 0.03 44.82
N SER A 25 -7.76 0.55 43.98
CA SER A 25 -8.50 1.78 44.21
C SER A 25 -9.91 1.36 44.62
N CYS A 26 -10.23 1.54 45.94
CA CYS A 26 -11.59 1.57 46.38
C CYS A 26 -12.18 2.93 46.01
N ASP A 27 -13.22 2.92 45.20
CA ASP A 27 -14.24 3.95 45.20
C ASP A 27 -15.61 3.28 45.17
N ASP A 28 -16.38 3.59 46.19
CA ASP A 28 -17.75 3.16 46.36
C ASP A 28 -18.66 3.84 45.34
N ASP A 29 -19.06 3.07 44.32
CA ASP A 29 -20.33 3.37 43.63
C ASP A 29 -21.05 2.04 43.34
N LYS A 30 -22.14 1.87 44.05
CA LYS A 30 -23.08 0.76 43.91
C LYS A 30 -23.72 0.83 42.50
N ASN A 31 -23.17 0.04 41.58
CA ASN A 31 -23.95 -0.44 40.47
C ASN A 31 -23.60 -1.90 40.24
N SER A 32 -24.57 -2.77 40.51
CA SER A 32 -24.45 -4.22 40.44
C SER A 32 -24.32 -4.67 38.99
N GLY A 33 -23.11 -4.53 38.43
CA GLY A 33 -22.66 -5.19 37.22
C GLY A 33 -21.81 -6.40 37.63
N SER A 34 -22.34 -7.60 37.51
CA SER A 34 -21.62 -8.85 37.68
C SER A 34 -20.35 -8.81 36.83
N SER A 35 -19.19 -8.60 37.47
CA SER A 35 -17.89 -8.87 36.84
C SER A 35 -17.84 -10.39 36.66
N THR A 36 -18.15 -10.85 35.45
CA THR A 36 -17.93 -12.25 35.09
C THR A 36 -16.42 -12.50 35.16
N GLU A 37 -16.02 -13.24 36.17
CA GLU A 37 -14.64 -13.69 36.36
C GLU A 37 -14.22 -14.44 35.09
N VAL A 38 -13.11 -14.02 34.47
CA VAL A 38 -12.59 -14.65 33.26
C VAL A 38 -12.01 -16.01 33.63
N VAL A 39 -12.73 -17.07 33.33
CA VAL A 39 -12.27 -18.44 33.55
C VAL A 39 -11.34 -18.83 32.40
N ASN A 40 -10.13 -19.28 32.75
CA ASN A 40 -9.21 -19.86 31.79
C ASN A 40 -9.43 -21.38 31.67
N TYR A 41 -9.38 -21.86 30.44
CA TYR A 41 -9.53 -23.28 30.10
C TYR A 41 -8.24 -23.84 29.51
N ASN A 42 -7.90 -25.08 29.84
CA ASN A 42 -6.87 -25.82 29.13
C ASN A 42 -7.49 -26.43 27.88
N LEU A 43 -7.23 -25.81 26.75
CA LEU A 43 -7.76 -26.25 25.44
C LEU A 43 -6.85 -27.31 24.82
N THR A 44 -7.46 -28.43 24.45
CA THR A 44 -6.87 -29.46 23.56
C THR A 44 -7.60 -29.38 22.21
N LEU A 45 -6.91 -28.99 21.17
CA LEU A 45 -7.43 -28.85 19.82
C LEU A 45 -6.86 -29.92 18.91
N MET A 46 -7.70 -30.78 18.39
CA MET A 46 -7.37 -31.73 17.33
C MET A 46 -7.67 -31.07 15.97
N ALA A 47 -6.65 -30.47 15.36
CA ALA A 47 -6.74 -29.97 14.01
C ALA A 47 -6.43 -31.09 13.02
N SER A 48 -7.22 -31.19 11.94
CA SER A 48 -6.86 -32.07 10.82
C SER A 48 -5.53 -31.63 10.22
N ASP A 49 -4.74 -32.58 9.73
CA ASP A 49 -3.48 -32.26 9.05
C ASP A 49 -3.74 -31.41 7.81
N PRO A 50 -2.87 -30.44 7.50
CA PRO A 50 -3.02 -29.63 6.29
C PRO A 50 -3.11 -30.43 4.99
N CYS A 51 -2.45 -31.58 4.89
CA CYS A 51 -2.54 -32.48 3.75
C CYS A 51 -3.93 -33.07 3.51
N GLU A 52 -4.82 -33.07 4.51
CA GLU A 52 -6.23 -33.45 4.33
C GLU A 52 -7.06 -32.38 3.59
N ILE A 53 -6.50 -31.16 3.45
CA ILE A 53 -7.08 -30.12 2.60
C ILE A 53 -6.69 -30.44 1.17
N SER A 54 -7.67 -30.61 0.28
CA SER A 54 -7.42 -30.86 -1.14
C SER A 54 -6.84 -29.61 -1.82
N SER A 55 -5.53 -29.42 -1.71
CA SER A 55 -4.80 -28.26 -2.27
C SER A 55 -3.34 -28.58 -2.53
N PRO A 56 -2.76 -28.13 -3.67
CA PRO A 56 -1.34 -28.31 -3.96
C PRO A 56 -0.43 -27.62 -2.93
N LEU A 57 -0.93 -26.61 -2.19
CA LEU A 57 -0.14 -25.89 -1.18
C LEU A 57 0.10 -26.69 0.08
N THR A 58 -0.65 -27.78 0.28
CA THR A 58 -0.63 -28.55 1.53
C THR A 58 -0.44 -30.06 1.31
N GLU A 59 -0.18 -30.50 0.07
CA GLU A 59 -0.18 -31.91 -0.32
C GLU A 59 0.70 -32.81 0.57
N ASP A 60 1.89 -32.34 0.97
CA ASP A 60 2.84 -33.07 1.84
C ASP A 60 2.95 -32.46 3.23
N TRP A 61 2.03 -31.58 3.64
CA TRP A 61 2.17 -30.83 4.87
C TRP A 61 1.46 -31.51 6.04
N THR A 62 2.23 -31.83 7.08
CA THR A 62 1.75 -32.27 8.38
C THR A 62 2.20 -31.31 9.47
N TRP A 63 1.50 -31.32 10.61
CA TRP A 63 1.90 -30.51 11.75
C TRP A 63 3.21 -30.99 12.37
N HIS A 64 4.07 -30.07 12.76
CA HIS A 64 5.33 -30.36 13.44
C HIS A 64 5.27 -29.91 14.89
N THR A 65 5.89 -30.67 15.79
CA THR A 65 6.01 -30.30 17.20
C THR A 65 6.65 -28.91 17.32
N GLY A 66 5.96 -28.01 18.00
CA GLY A 66 6.36 -26.62 18.14
C GLY A 66 5.62 -25.65 17.21
N ASP A 67 4.85 -26.12 16.22
CA ASP A 67 3.99 -25.25 15.44
C ASP A 67 3.02 -24.47 16.33
N GLU A 68 2.90 -23.15 16.08
CA GLU A 68 2.04 -22.28 16.87
C GLU A 68 0.81 -21.82 16.05
N MET A 69 -0.36 -21.95 16.66
CA MET A 69 -1.64 -21.47 16.13
C MET A 69 -2.23 -20.42 17.06
N ALA A 70 -2.77 -19.34 16.50
CA ALA A 70 -3.48 -18.33 17.27
C ALA A 70 -4.92 -18.79 17.54
N PHE A 71 -5.35 -18.63 18.77
CA PHE A 71 -6.75 -18.75 19.20
C PHE A 71 -7.37 -17.36 19.31
N LEU A 72 -8.56 -17.19 18.75
CA LEU A 72 -9.37 -15.97 18.82
C LEU A 72 -10.73 -16.31 19.43
N ASN A 73 -11.09 -15.65 20.53
CA ASN A 73 -12.44 -15.75 21.06
C ASN A 73 -13.36 -14.84 20.27
N LEU A 74 -14.26 -15.41 19.46
CA LEU A 74 -15.14 -14.66 18.59
C LEU A 74 -16.38 -14.06 19.28
N THR A 75 -16.52 -14.27 20.60
CA THR A 75 -17.72 -13.89 21.34
C THR A 75 -17.44 -12.87 22.45
N TYR A 76 -16.36 -13.01 23.23
CA TYR A 76 -16.24 -12.33 24.51
C TYR A 76 -14.95 -11.55 24.76
N SER A 77 -13.92 -11.65 23.96
CA SER A 77 -12.65 -11.07 24.38
C SER A 77 -11.78 -10.59 23.22
N ARG A 78 -10.96 -9.59 23.55
CA ARG A 78 -9.91 -9.04 22.67
C ARG A 78 -8.59 -9.79 22.80
N ASN A 79 -8.56 -10.93 23.49
CA ASN A 79 -7.33 -11.64 23.80
C ASN A 79 -7.08 -12.71 22.73
N VAL A 80 -5.88 -12.70 22.20
CA VAL A 80 -5.32 -13.78 21.39
C VAL A 80 -4.48 -14.64 22.31
N SER A 81 -4.73 -15.93 22.27
CA SER A 81 -3.87 -16.92 22.92
C SER A 81 -3.13 -17.71 21.85
N LYS A 82 -1.99 -18.28 22.22
CA LYS A 82 -1.25 -19.18 21.36
C LYS A 82 -1.46 -20.62 21.84
N LEU A 83 -1.66 -21.51 20.88
CA LEU A 83 -1.65 -22.95 21.07
C LEU A 83 -0.42 -23.51 20.39
N THR A 84 0.24 -24.47 21.01
CA THR A 84 1.44 -25.12 20.49
C THR A 84 1.15 -26.58 20.20
N TYR A 85 1.58 -27.09 19.06
CA TYR A 85 1.47 -28.50 18.69
C TYR A 85 2.48 -29.35 19.43
N ASN A 86 2.01 -30.41 20.12
CA ASN A 86 2.84 -31.27 20.96
C ASN A 86 3.21 -32.62 20.31
N GLY A 87 2.89 -32.78 19.03
CA GLY A 87 3.07 -34.03 18.27
C GLY A 87 1.79 -34.88 18.13
N ALA A 88 0.68 -34.47 18.80
CA ALA A 88 -0.62 -35.11 18.71
C ALA A 88 -1.79 -34.14 18.64
N SER A 89 -1.67 -32.99 19.26
CA SER A 89 -2.70 -31.94 19.28
C SER A 89 -2.10 -30.59 19.60
N TYR A 90 -2.85 -29.52 19.29
CA TYR A 90 -2.54 -28.18 19.78
C TYR A 90 -3.05 -28.00 21.19
N THR A 91 -2.21 -27.49 22.08
CA THR A 91 -2.57 -27.27 23.50
C THR A 91 -2.18 -25.90 23.99
N GLY A 92 -2.99 -25.33 24.89
CA GLY A 92 -2.71 -24.03 25.51
C GLY A 92 -3.83 -23.58 26.44
N SER A 93 -3.56 -22.52 27.20
CA SER A 93 -4.55 -21.90 28.09
C SER A 93 -5.29 -20.78 27.32
N VAL A 94 -6.61 -20.85 27.30
CA VAL A 94 -7.47 -19.90 26.58
C VAL A 94 -8.58 -19.37 27.49
N PRO A 95 -8.92 -18.06 27.36
CA PRO A 95 -9.94 -17.45 28.22
C PRO A 95 -11.36 -17.69 27.70
N SER A 96 -12.30 -17.78 28.63
CA SER A 96 -13.75 -17.65 28.39
C SER A 96 -14.31 -18.53 27.26
N VAL A 97 -13.99 -19.82 27.29
CA VAL A 97 -14.59 -20.81 26.36
C VAL A 97 -15.94 -21.26 26.90
N SER A 98 -16.93 -21.43 26.03
CA SER A 98 -18.19 -22.08 26.36
C SER A 98 -18.56 -23.07 25.24
N SER A 99 -19.42 -24.05 25.56
CA SER A 99 -19.85 -25.07 24.60
C SER A 99 -20.67 -24.51 23.42
N SER A 100 -21.17 -23.30 23.55
CA SER A 100 -21.91 -22.58 22.48
C SER A 100 -21.10 -21.46 21.82
N ALA A 101 -19.93 -21.09 22.39
CA ALA A 101 -19.11 -20.03 21.85
C ALA A 101 -18.29 -20.51 20.65
N LYS A 102 -18.40 -19.80 19.54
CA LYS A 102 -17.59 -20.04 18.35
C LYS A 102 -16.17 -19.52 18.59
N MET A 103 -15.20 -20.37 18.38
CA MET A 103 -13.78 -20.07 18.49
C MET A 103 -13.17 -19.96 17.10
N GLY A 104 -12.26 -19.00 16.90
CA GLY A 104 -11.48 -18.85 15.68
C GLY A 104 -10.03 -19.31 15.89
N PHE A 105 -9.45 -19.86 14.84
CA PHE A 105 -8.07 -20.34 14.85
C PHE A 105 -7.38 -19.90 13.56
N PHE A 106 -6.17 -19.37 13.68
CA PHE A 106 -5.39 -18.89 12.55
C PHE A 106 -3.93 -19.36 12.64
N TYR A 107 -3.40 -19.86 11.52
CA TYR A 107 -2.02 -20.32 11.44
C TYR A 107 -1.27 -19.57 10.32
N PRO A 108 0.01 -19.25 10.51
CA PRO A 108 0.75 -19.35 11.77
C PRO A 108 0.34 -18.28 12.79
N ALA A 109 0.55 -18.53 14.06
CA ALA A 109 0.22 -17.59 15.13
C ALA A 109 0.94 -16.23 14.96
N SER A 110 2.14 -16.24 14.38
CA SER A 110 2.93 -15.04 14.10
C SER A 110 2.26 -14.06 13.12
N ALA A 111 1.34 -14.54 12.30
CA ALA A 111 0.58 -13.68 11.38
C ALA A 111 -0.49 -12.84 12.10
N VAL A 112 -0.83 -13.18 13.34
CA VAL A 112 -1.87 -12.49 14.13
C VAL A 112 -1.27 -11.39 15.02
N ASN A 113 -0.36 -10.59 14.49
CA ASN A 113 0.27 -9.50 15.25
C ASN A 113 -0.61 -8.24 15.34
N GLN A 114 -1.59 -8.10 14.47
CA GLN A 114 -2.50 -6.96 14.45
C GLN A 114 -3.94 -7.47 14.39
N ILE A 115 -4.59 -7.42 15.54
CA ILE A 115 -6.03 -7.63 15.60
C ILE A 115 -6.67 -6.25 15.53
N SER A 116 -7.73 -6.12 14.73
CA SER A 116 -8.55 -4.92 14.77
C SER A 116 -9.18 -4.77 16.15
N SER A 117 -9.74 -3.62 16.46
CA SER A 117 -10.51 -3.38 17.69
C SER A 117 -11.67 -4.39 17.90
N ASP A 118 -12.05 -5.10 16.84
CA ASP A 118 -12.93 -6.26 16.84
C ASP A 118 -12.09 -7.53 16.64
N THR A 119 -12.08 -8.43 17.62
CA THR A 119 -11.30 -9.69 17.63
C THR A 119 -11.70 -10.70 16.57
N SER A 120 -12.69 -10.41 15.74
CA SER A 120 -13.12 -11.30 14.67
C SER A 120 -12.29 -11.20 13.38
N TYR A 121 -11.40 -10.21 13.27
CA TYR A 121 -10.62 -9.97 12.05
C TYR A 121 -9.12 -10.20 12.26
N VAL A 122 -8.50 -10.90 11.29
CA VAL A 122 -7.05 -11.06 11.17
C VAL A 122 -6.59 -10.23 9.97
N LYS A 123 -5.60 -9.35 10.17
CA LYS A 123 -5.01 -8.59 9.08
C LYS A 123 -4.04 -9.47 8.29
N VAL A 124 -4.32 -9.65 7.02
CA VAL A 124 -3.44 -10.30 6.04
C VAL A 124 -2.76 -9.22 5.22
N ASP A 125 -1.44 -9.21 5.18
CA ASP A 125 -0.65 -8.20 4.47
C ASP A 125 0.45 -8.87 3.65
N PHE A 126 0.39 -8.67 2.33
CA PHE A 126 1.37 -9.14 1.35
C PHE A 126 2.06 -7.98 0.64
N THR A 127 2.00 -6.75 1.17
CA THR A 127 2.59 -5.57 0.55
C THR A 127 4.10 -5.69 0.35
N GLN A 128 4.79 -6.35 1.30
CA GLN A 128 6.23 -6.57 1.27
C GLN A 128 6.53 -8.06 1.48
N GLN A 129 7.33 -8.65 0.59
CA GLN A 129 7.71 -10.05 0.64
C GLN A 129 9.20 -10.23 0.31
N ASP A 130 9.77 -11.39 0.67
CA ASP A 130 11.18 -11.72 0.39
C ASP A 130 11.38 -12.49 -0.93
N GLY A 131 10.31 -12.93 -1.55
CA GLY A 131 10.33 -13.68 -2.81
C GLY A 131 10.80 -15.13 -2.69
N VAL A 132 11.05 -15.61 -1.49
CA VAL A 132 11.50 -17.01 -1.21
C VAL A 132 10.47 -17.73 -0.35
N ASN A 133 10.06 -17.10 0.75
CA ASN A 133 9.21 -17.70 1.77
C ASN A 133 7.79 -17.11 1.72
N ALA A 134 6.99 -17.56 0.75
CA ALA A 134 5.59 -17.16 0.71
C ALA A 134 4.79 -17.92 1.77
N PRO A 135 4.18 -17.25 2.75
CA PRO A 135 3.43 -17.93 3.79
C PRO A 135 2.12 -18.50 3.25
N VAL A 136 1.77 -19.71 3.70
CA VAL A 136 0.43 -20.26 3.55
C VAL A 136 -0.32 -20.02 4.85
N TYR A 137 -1.42 -19.29 4.77
CA TYR A 137 -2.28 -19.00 5.92
C TYR A 137 -3.45 -19.97 5.97
N LEU A 138 -3.70 -20.51 7.17
CA LEU A 138 -4.83 -21.38 7.42
C LEU A 138 -5.75 -20.75 8.46
N ALA A 139 -7.05 -20.87 8.26
CA ALA A 139 -8.06 -20.40 9.20
C ALA A 139 -9.15 -21.45 9.39
N GLY A 140 -9.74 -21.46 10.58
CA GLY A 140 -10.88 -22.33 10.86
C GLY A 140 -11.65 -21.89 12.08
N THR A 141 -12.88 -22.40 12.23
CA THR A 141 -13.73 -22.12 13.39
C THR A 141 -14.39 -23.39 13.90
N THR A 142 -14.52 -23.49 15.22
CA THR A 142 -15.23 -24.60 15.86
C THR A 142 -15.80 -24.20 17.22
N THR A 143 -16.48 -25.11 17.88
CA THR A 143 -16.94 -25.01 19.29
C THR A 143 -16.22 -26.07 20.11
N ALA A 144 -16.17 -25.91 21.43
CA ALA A 144 -15.54 -26.88 22.32
C ALA A 144 -16.56 -27.70 23.09
N THR A 145 -16.14 -28.91 23.48
CA THR A 145 -16.76 -29.67 24.57
C THR A 145 -16.03 -29.33 25.86
N ILE A 146 -16.78 -28.91 26.91
CA ILE A 146 -16.25 -28.45 28.18
C ILE A 146 -16.41 -29.55 29.22
N ASN A 147 -15.32 -29.85 29.93
CA ASN A 147 -15.32 -30.73 31.08
C ASN A 147 -14.50 -30.10 32.24
N GLY A 148 -15.17 -29.47 33.19
CA GLY A 148 -14.53 -28.67 34.25
C GLY A 148 -13.74 -27.51 33.67
N THR A 149 -12.43 -27.45 33.91
CA THR A 149 -11.49 -26.48 33.37
C THR A 149 -10.80 -26.94 32.09
N ASN A 150 -11.16 -28.09 31.56
CA ASN A 150 -10.61 -28.61 30.31
C ASN A 150 -11.63 -28.38 29.16
N ALA A 151 -11.13 -28.07 27.99
CA ALA A 151 -11.89 -27.93 26.77
C ALA A 151 -11.27 -28.78 25.67
N GLU A 152 -12.09 -29.47 24.89
CA GLU A 152 -11.66 -30.25 23.74
C GLU A 152 -12.40 -29.78 22.47
N ALA A 153 -11.70 -29.68 21.38
CA ALA A 153 -12.29 -29.28 20.10
C ALA A 153 -11.64 -30.01 18.93
N LYS A 154 -12.42 -30.18 17.87
CA LYS A 154 -11.94 -30.65 16.55
C LYS A 154 -12.06 -29.51 15.56
N LEU A 155 -11.07 -29.35 14.70
CA LEU A 155 -10.96 -28.23 13.77
C LEU A 155 -10.61 -28.71 12.36
N ASN A 156 -11.41 -28.28 11.39
CA ASN A 156 -11.02 -28.32 9.99
C ASN A 156 -10.52 -26.94 9.57
N MET A 157 -9.38 -26.91 8.90
CA MET A 157 -8.76 -25.68 8.43
C MET A 157 -9.10 -25.40 6.95
N HIS A 158 -9.06 -24.14 6.57
CA HIS A 158 -9.21 -23.66 5.20
C HIS A 158 -8.01 -22.76 4.87
N ILE A 159 -7.56 -22.83 3.61
CA ILE A 159 -6.48 -21.95 3.15
C ILE A 159 -7.06 -20.58 2.85
N VAL A 160 -6.35 -19.52 3.29
CA VAL A 160 -6.79 -18.12 3.21
C VAL A 160 -6.28 -17.43 1.96
N ASN A 161 -5.11 -17.84 1.44
CA ASN A 161 -4.42 -17.19 0.34
C ASN A 161 -4.04 -18.17 -0.77
N ALA A 162 -3.53 -17.63 -1.87
CA ALA A 162 -2.89 -18.36 -2.95
C ALA A 162 -1.39 -18.10 -2.95
N ILE A 163 -0.64 -18.88 -3.72
CA ILE A 163 0.79 -18.71 -3.96
C ILE A 163 1.04 -18.59 -5.47
N ALA A 164 1.98 -17.71 -5.85
CA ALA A 164 2.51 -17.66 -7.20
C ALA A 164 4.02 -17.94 -7.22
N ASN A 165 4.43 -18.91 -8.03
CA ASN A 165 5.81 -19.16 -8.42
C ASN A 165 6.04 -18.45 -9.75
N MET A 166 6.76 -17.34 -9.71
CA MET A 166 7.03 -16.51 -10.87
C MET A 166 8.43 -16.79 -11.41
N LYS A 167 8.55 -16.92 -12.71
CA LYS A 167 9.83 -17.01 -13.42
C LYS A 167 10.01 -15.79 -14.30
N PHE A 168 11.20 -15.20 -14.30
CA PHE A 168 11.54 -14.01 -15.06
C PHE A 168 12.65 -14.35 -16.06
N LEU A 169 12.32 -14.28 -17.34
CA LEU A 169 13.24 -14.58 -18.44
C LEU A 169 13.46 -13.32 -19.28
N TYR A 170 14.67 -13.17 -19.78
CA TYR A 170 15.01 -12.21 -20.84
C TYR A 170 15.75 -12.95 -21.95
N GLU A 171 15.24 -12.89 -23.18
CA GLU A 171 15.76 -13.64 -24.32
C GLU A 171 15.90 -15.13 -24.03
N GLY A 172 14.92 -15.69 -23.27
CA GLY A 172 14.88 -17.11 -22.89
C GLY A 172 15.77 -17.52 -21.73
N ASN A 173 16.59 -16.60 -21.17
CA ASN A 173 17.49 -16.85 -20.05
C ASN A 173 16.94 -16.27 -18.74
N PRO A 174 17.15 -16.93 -17.58
CA PRO A 174 16.78 -16.35 -16.29
C PRO A 174 17.47 -14.99 -16.06
N ILE A 175 16.70 -14.02 -15.55
CA ILE A 175 17.26 -12.74 -15.12
C ILE A 175 17.98 -12.95 -13.79
N GLU A 176 19.27 -12.69 -13.75
CA GLU A 176 20.11 -12.89 -12.58
C GLU A 176 20.26 -11.63 -11.72
N ASN A 177 20.71 -11.80 -10.47
CA ASN A 177 21.02 -10.72 -9.54
C ASN A 177 19.83 -9.74 -9.31
N ILE A 178 18.62 -10.26 -9.25
CA ILE A 178 17.42 -9.48 -8.98
C ILE A 178 17.49 -8.93 -7.55
N THR A 179 17.24 -7.64 -7.38
CA THR A 179 17.19 -6.96 -6.07
C THR A 179 15.79 -6.54 -5.69
N ASN A 180 14.92 -6.34 -6.67
CA ASN A 180 13.53 -5.94 -6.44
C ASN A 180 12.64 -6.50 -7.55
N VAL A 181 11.46 -6.97 -7.17
CA VAL A 181 10.38 -7.26 -8.10
C VAL A 181 9.12 -6.55 -7.61
N GLU A 182 8.51 -5.80 -8.47
CA GLU A 182 7.20 -5.24 -8.23
C GLU A 182 6.16 -6.01 -9.05
N VAL A 183 5.14 -6.52 -8.37
CA VAL A 183 4.00 -7.19 -8.99
C VAL A 183 2.80 -6.28 -8.91
N TYR A 184 2.19 -5.99 -10.04
CA TYR A 184 1.06 -5.06 -10.16
C TYR A 184 -0.02 -5.64 -11.07
N SER A 185 -1.21 -5.03 -11.06
CA SER A 185 -2.25 -5.27 -12.07
C SER A 185 -2.38 -4.04 -12.95
N ASP A 186 -2.37 -4.22 -14.26
CA ASP A 186 -2.40 -3.13 -15.22
C ASP A 186 -3.81 -2.56 -15.50
N ARG A 187 -4.86 -3.31 -15.22
CA ARG A 187 -6.26 -2.89 -15.51
C ARG A 187 -7.24 -3.12 -14.39
N GLU A 188 -6.91 -4.03 -13.48
CA GLU A 188 -7.89 -4.53 -12.52
C GLU A 188 -7.33 -4.45 -11.11
N VAL A 189 -8.24 -4.54 -10.15
CA VAL A 189 -7.90 -4.39 -8.76
C VAL A 189 -7.17 -5.64 -8.26
N MET A 190 -5.88 -5.51 -7.98
CA MET A 190 -5.13 -6.50 -7.21
C MET A 190 -5.17 -6.10 -5.73
N TYR A 191 -5.44 -7.07 -4.88
CA TYR A 191 -5.42 -6.87 -3.44
C TYR A 191 -4.10 -7.34 -2.87
N ASN A 192 -3.48 -6.51 -2.05
CA ASN A 192 -2.22 -6.83 -1.38
C ASN A 192 -2.35 -6.91 0.15
N ARG A 193 -3.49 -6.48 0.71
CA ARG A 193 -3.83 -6.57 2.13
C ARG A 193 -5.33 -6.67 2.32
N GLY A 194 -5.76 -7.19 3.47
CA GLY A 194 -7.18 -7.29 3.80
C GLY A 194 -7.44 -7.74 5.24
N ASP A 195 -8.65 -7.49 5.70
CA ASP A 195 -9.14 -7.99 6.97
C ASP A 195 -9.92 -9.30 6.72
N TYR A 196 -9.35 -10.41 7.18
CA TYR A 196 -9.97 -11.72 7.08
C TYR A 196 -10.89 -11.96 8.28
N GLU A 197 -12.19 -12.08 8.02
CA GLU A 197 -13.19 -12.28 9.07
C GLU A 197 -13.29 -13.75 9.48
N MET A 198 -12.97 -14.02 10.72
CA MET A 198 -12.96 -15.39 11.28
C MET A 198 -14.35 -15.99 11.45
N LYS A 199 -15.41 -15.16 11.59
CA LYS A 199 -16.79 -15.67 11.73
C LYS A 199 -17.36 -16.25 10.44
N THR A 200 -17.03 -15.60 9.32
CA THR A 200 -17.50 -15.98 7.97
C THR A 200 -16.46 -16.75 7.17
N LEU A 201 -15.22 -16.80 7.62
CA LEU A 201 -14.05 -17.36 6.94
C LEU A 201 -13.87 -16.75 5.53
N SER A 202 -13.95 -15.42 5.46
CA SER A 202 -13.84 -14.66 4.21
C SER A 202 -13.23 -13.28 4.46
N TYR A 203 -12.74 -12.64 3.40
CA TYR A 203 -12.29 -11.26 3.48
C TYR A 203 -13.48 -10.30 3.58
N ASN A 204 -13.46 -9.41 4.60
CA ASN A 204 -14.47 -8.38 4.81
C ASN A 204 -14.06 -7.04 4.20
N SER A 205 -12.80 -6.66 4.31
CA SER A 205 -12.23 -5.49 3.65
C SER A 205 -10.97 -5.87 2.88
N LEU A 206 -10.74 -5.19 1.76
CA LEU A 206 -9.62 -5.44 0.88
C LEU A 206 -8.95 -4.12 0.51
N GLY A 207 -7.64 -4.05 0.70
CA GLY A 207 -6.81 -2.94 0.26
C GLY A 207 -6.11 -3.25 -1.05
N THR A 208 -6.21 -2.32 -1.97
CA THR A 208 -5.59 -2.44 -3.29
C THR A 208 -4.15 -1.96 -3.28
N GLY A 209 -3.32 -2.52 -4.12
CA GLY A 209 -1.95 -2.05 -4.32
C GLY A 209 -1.05 -3.14 -4.88
N ASN A 210 0.19 -2.76 -5.14
CA ASN A 210 1.20 -3.67 -5.63
C ASN A 210 1.80 -4.51 -4.50
N ILE A 211 2.47 -5.58 -4.89
CA ILE A 211 3.30 -6.39 -4.01
C ILE A 211 4.75 -6.08 -4.37
N THR A 212 5.52 -5.69 -3.38
CA THR A 212 6.96 -5.46 -3.53
C THR A 212 7.73 -6.63 -2.96
N VAL A 213 8.61 -7.21 -3.77
CA VAL A 213 9.56 -8.23 -3.34
C VAL A 213 10.93 -7.59 -3.26
N THR A 214 11.52 -7.57 -2.08
CA THR A 214 12.86 -7.04 -1.87
C THR A 214 13.77 -8.15 -1.38
N ASN A 215 14.71 -8.56 -2.21
CA ASN A 215 15.71 -9.57 -1.87
C ASN A 215 16.94 -9.38 -2.76
N THR A 216 18.11 -9.41 -2.16
CA THR A 216 19.38 -9.34 -2.90
C THR A 216 19.81 -10.74 -3.33
N GLY A 217 19.74 -11.02 -4.63
CA GLY A 217 20.25 -12.27 -5.20
C GLY A 217 19.19 -13.28 -5.59
N LEU A 218 17.96 -12.87 -5.86
CA LEU A 218 17.01 -13.72 -6.57
C LEU A 218 17.53 -13.97 -7.99
N ASN A 219 17.48 -15.22 -8.41
CA ASN A 219 17.93 -15.64 -9.72
C ASN A 219 16.76 -16.22 -10.52
N GLY A 220 16.21 -15.42 -11.41
CA GLY A 220 15.19 -15.79 -12.37
C GLY A 220 13.83 -16.19 -11.80
N ALA A 221 13.63 -16.13 -10.48
CA ALA A 221 12.37 -16.55 -9.89
C ALA A 221 12.04 -15.84 -8.58
N ALA A 222 10.75 -15.78 -8.28
CA ALA A 222 10.23 -15.36 -6.96
C ALA A 222 8.98 -16.18 -6.61
N ARG A 223 8.79 -16.45 -5.30
CA ARG A 223 7.61 -17.09 -4.74
C ARG A 223 6.88 -16.11 -3.83
N ILE A 224 5.62 -15.83 -4.11
CA ILE A 224 4.84 -14.81 -3.40
C ILE A 224 3.46 -15.31 -2.98
N GLY A 225 2.96 -14.78 -1.86
CA GLY A 225 1.57 -14.91 -1.44
C GLY A 225 0.66 -13.90 -2.15
N LEU A 226 -0.55 -14.34 -2.48
CA LEU A 226 -1.57 -13.54 -3.16
C LEU A 226 -2.90 -13.61 -2.42
N ILE A 227 -3.63 -12.50 -2.38
CA ILE A 227 -5.01 -12.48 -1.91
C ILE A 227 -5.95 -12.88 -3.06
N PRO A 228 -6.93 -13.75 -2.81
CA PRO A 228 -7.91 -14.16 -3.82
C PRO A 228 -8.65 -12.97 -4.44
N CYS A 229 -8.72 -12.94 -5.76
CA CYS A 229 -9.47 -11.94 -6.53
C CYS A 229 -9.83 -12.47 -7.91
N SER A 230 -10.77 -11.82 -8.59
CA SER A 230 -11.25 -12.23 -9.90
C SER A 230 -10.72 -11.32 -11.00
N GLY A 231 -10.46 -11.90 -12.16
CA GLY A 231 -10.20 -11.15 -13.40
C GLY A 231 -8.92 -10.34 -13.39
N VAL A 232 -7.92 -10.68 -12.57
CA VAL A 232 -6.66 -9.94 -12.48
C VAL A 232 -5.72 -10.26 -13.64
N ARG A 233 -5.02 -9.25 -14.14
CA ARG A 233 -3.94 -9.40 -15.11
C ARG A 233 -2.66 -8.85 -14.51
N LEU A 234 -1.74 -9.75 -14.14
CA LEU A 234 -0.52 -9.38 -13.43
C LEU A 234 0.57 -8.91 -14.39
N GLY A 235 1.21 -7.82 -14.00
CA GLY A 235 2.45 -7.33 -14.57
C GLY A 235 3.57 -7.38 -13.55
N VAL A 236 4.80 -7.35 -14.04
CA VAL A 236 6.01 -7.34 -13.23
C VAL A 236 6.99 -6.28 -13.71
N SER A 237 7.68 -5.66 -12.75
CA SER A 237 8.87 -4.86 -12.97
C SER A 237 10.00 -5.48 -12.16
N VAL A 238 11.04 -5.95 -12.83
CA VAL A 238 12.18 -6.69 -12.24
C VAL A 238 13.40 -5.81 -12.31
N ILE A 239 14.03 -5.52 -11.18
CA ILE A 239 15.21 -4.65 -11.07
C ILE A 239 16.39 -5.49 -10.61
N THR A 240 17.49 -5.39 -11.33
CA THR A 240 18.75 -6.08 -11.03
C THR A 240 19.73 -5.19 -10.26
N ALA A 241 20.77 -5.77 -9.68
CA ALA A 241 21.76 -5.07 -8.86
C ALA A 241 22.53 -3.96 -9.61
N ASP A 242 22.70 -4.10 -10.91
CA ASP A 242 23.29 -3.10 -11.80
C ASP A 242 22.28 -2.00 -12.23
N GLY A 243 21.02 -2.10 -11.75
CA GLY A 243 19.97 -1.11 -11.98
C GLY A 243 19.24 -1.27 -13.32
N VAL A 244 19.45 -2.38 -14.04
CA VAL A 244 18.66 -2.67 -15.24
C VAL A 244 17.25 -3.07 -14.83
N VAL A 245 16.26 -2.57 -15.57
CA VAL A 245 14.85 -2.87 -15.36
C VAL A 245 14.33 -3.73 -16.50
N TYR A 246 13.59 -4.75 -16.15
CA TYR A 246 12.88 -5.62 -17.07
C TYR A 246 11.40 -5.60 -16.74
N THR A 247 10.54 -5.57 -17.74
CA THR A 247 9.08 -5.52 -17.55
C THR A 247 8.38 -6.59 -18.37
N ALA A 248 7.28 -7.10 -17.83
CA ALA A 248 6.36 -7.95 -18.58
C ALA A 248 4.96 -7.85 -17.98
N THR A 249 3.95 -8.11 -18.82
CA THR A 249 2.56 -8.20 -18.38
C THR A 249 1.91 -9.42 -19.02
N GLN A 250 1.07 -10.13 -18.27
CA GLN A 250 0.31 -11.25 -18.80
C GLN A 250 -0.66 -10.79 -19.90
N GLU A 251 -0.87 -11.61 -20.91
CA GLU A 251 -1.81 -11.31 -21.99
C GLU A 251 -3.27 -11.45 -21.54
N LYS A 252 -3.54 -12.39 -20.65
CA LYS A 252 -4.90 -12.75 -20.23
C LYS A 252 -5.09 -12.55 -18.74
N SER A 253 -6.27 -12.13 -18.36
CA SER A 253 -6.71 -12.12 -16.96
C SER A 253 -7.06 -13.55 -16.50
N PHE A 254 -6.91 -13.76 -15.18
CA PHE A 254 -7.27 -15.02 -14.51
C PHE A 254 -7.81 -14.71 -13.10
N ASN A 255 -8.37 -15.74 -12.47
CA ASN A 255 -8.83 -15.63 -11.08
C ASN A 255 -7.76 -16.18 -10.15
N ILE A 256 -7.49 -15.45 -9.08
CA ILE A 256 -6.68 -15.94 -7.96
C ILE A 256 -7.63 -16.57 -6.94
N VAL A 257 -7.45 -17.87 -6.69
CA VAL A 257 -8.31 -18.66 -5.81
C VAL A 257 -7.50 -19.14 -4.60
N ALA A 258 -8.07 -19.04 -3.40
CA ALA A 258 -7.43 -19.53 -2.19
C ALA A 258 -7.13 -21.04 -2.31
N GLY A 259 -5.93 -21.44 -1.87
CA GLY A 259 -5.49 -22.82 -1.93
C GLY A 259 -4.86 -23.23 -3.27
N GLU A 260 -4.86 -22.37 -4.27
CA GLU A 260 -4.22 -22.65 -5.56
C GLU A 260 -2.76 -22.18 -5.58
N GLU A 261 -1.93 -22.92 -6.32
CA GLU A 261 -0.56 -22.57 -6.63
C GLU A 261 -0.40 -22.30 -8.12
N TYR A 262 0.03 -21.09 -8.44
CA TYR A 262 0.19 -20.62 -9.82
C TYR A 262 1.65 -20.68 -10.24
N SER A 263 1.93 -21.25 -11.41
CA SER A 263 3.24 -21.15 -12.08
C SER A 263 3.14 -20.17 -13.22
N ILE A 264 3.80 -19.02 -13.11
CA ILE A 264 3.74 -17.92 -14.07
C ILE A 264 5.14 -17.67 -14.61
N THR A 265 5.30 -17.72 -15.93
CA THR A 265 6.55 -17.33 -16.58
C THR A 265 6.35 -16.02 -17.32
N TYR A 266 7.23 -15.08 -17.08
CA TYR A 266 7.31 -13.80 -17.74
C TYR A 266 8.50 -13.78 -18.70
N ASP A 267 8.23 -13.63 -19.98
CA ASP A 267 9.22 -13.26 -20.97
C ASP A 267 9.32 -11.74 -20.93
N CYS A 268 10.32 -11.25 -20.19
CA CYS A 268 10.49 -9.84 -19.91
C CYS A 268 11.21 -9.13 -21.06
N GLU A 269 10.85 -7.90 -21.30
CA GLU A 269 11.59 -7.00 -22.17
C GLU A 269 12.46 -6.09 -21.32
N LYS A 270 13.70 -5.84 -21.79
CA LYS A 270 14.56 -4.84 -21.17
C LYS A 270 13.97 -3.47 -21.44
N PHE A 271 13.69 -2.75 -20.36
CA PHE A 271 13.15 -1.41 -20.48
C PHE A 271 14.26 -0.42 -20.80
N GLU A 272 14.22 0.16 -21.98
CA GLU A 272 15.13 1.23 -22.41
C GLU A 272 14.31 2.47 -22.75
N SER A 273 14.06 3.33 -21.76
CA SER A 273 13.53 4.66 -22.06
C SER A 273 14.65 5.58 -22.53
N LYS A 274 14.50 6.16 -23.71
CA LYS A 274 15.38 7.23 -24.18
C LYS A 274 15.03 8.58 -23.54
N ALA A 275 13.82 8.71 -22.98
CA ALA A 275 13.38 9.92 -22.30
C ALA A 275 14.10 10.10 -20.96
N LYS A 276 14.26 11.36 -20.54
CA LYS A 276 14.80 11.75 -19.23
C LYS A 276 13.78 12.61 -18.50
N ILE A 277 13.80 12.56 -17.17
CA ILE A 277 13.01 13.50 -16.38
C ILE A 277 13.52 14.91 -16.66
N GLY A 278 12.60 15.81 -16.94
CA GLY A 278 12.91 17.16 -17.39
C GLY A 278 12.97 17.35 -18.92
N ASP A 279 12.89 16.29 -19.71
CA ASP A 279 12.80 16.43 -21.16
C ASP A 279 11.52 17.15 -21.58
N TYR A 280 11.59 17.99 -22.60
CA TYR A 280 10.45 18.59 -23.26
C TYR A 280 9.68 17.52 -24.03
N PHE A 281 8.38 17.51 -23.90
CA PHE A 281 7.49 16.60 -24.60
C PHE A 281 6.64 17.37 -25.62
N TYR A 282 6.59 16.88 -26.86
CA TYR A 282 5.98 17.58 -27.99
C TYR A 282 4.69 16.92 -28.46
N SER A 283 3.88 17.68 -29.20
CA SER A 283 2.59 17.24 -29.71
C SER A 283 2.67 16.08 -30.73
N ASP A 284 3.85 15.81 -31.27
CA ASP A 284 4.14 14.68 -32.15
C ASP A 284 4.62 13.43 -31.36
N TYR A 285 4.46 13.43 -30.03
CA TYR A 285 4.90 12.38 -29.11
C TYR A 285 6.42 12.17 -29.03
N THR A 286 7.20 13.10 -29.59
CA THR A 286 8.65 13.10 -29.40
C THR A 286 9.05 13.86 -28.14
N TYR A 287 10.27 13.63 -27.69
CA TYR A 287 10.84 14.31 -26.51
C TYR A 287 12.30 14.65 -26.74
N SER A 288 12.79 15.69 -26.07
CA SER A 288 14.17 16.16 -26.19
C SER A 288 14.62 16.88 -24.92
N THR A 289 15.88 16.69 -24.55
CA THR A 289 16.52 17.43 -23.44
C THR A 289 16.70 18.93 -23.78
N GLN A 290 16.80 19.26 -25.09
CA GLN A 290 16.89 20.64 -25.54
C GLN A 290 15.54 21.09 -26.11
N TYR A 291 15.15 22.33 -25.82
CA TYR A 291 13.91 22.90 -26.35
C TYR A 291 14.04 23.07 -27.89
N ASP A 292 13.06 22.54 -28.60
CA ASP A 292 12.95 22.64 -30.06
C ASP A 292 11.81 23.62 -30.40
N GLU A 293 12.19 24.82 -30.85
CA GLU A 293 11.24 25.89 -31.22
C GLU A 293 10.41 25.54 -32.46
N THR A 294 10.84 24.55 -33.25
CA THR A 294 10.12 24.11 -34.44
C THR A 294 8.95 23.18 -34.12
N LYS A 295 8.87 22.68 -32.91
CA LYS A 295 7.84 21.76 -32.42
C LYS A 295 6.96 22.40 -31.37
N GLN A 296 5.71 22.01 -31.34
CA GLN A 296 4.81 22.43 -30.28
C GLN A 296 5.07 21.63 -29.01
N CYS A 297 5.78 22.24 -28.05
CA CYS A 297 5.94 21.65 -26.74
C CYS A 297 4.59 21.67 -25.97
N VAL A 298 4.22 20.55 -25.37
CA VAL A 298 2.94 20.38 -24.65
C VAL A 298 3.14 20.11 -23.17
N GLY A 299 4.33 19.67 -22.75
CA GLY A 299 4.63 19.38 -21.37
C GLY A 299 6.09 19.01 -21.14
N VAL A 300 6.37 18.58 -19.89
CA VAL A 300 7.70 18.18 -19.44
C VAL A 300 7.60 16.77 -18.82
N VAL A 301 8.54 15.89 -19.18
CA VAL A 301 8.61 14.53 -18.62
C VAL A 301 8.86 14.61 -17.13
N MET A 302 7.96 14.03 -16.33
CA MET A 302 8.02 14.08 -14.85
C MET A 302 8.27 12.71 -14.20
N ALA A 303 8.00 11.63 -14.90
CA ALA A 303 8.24 10.28 -14.40
C ALA A 303 8.49 9.33 -15.57
N LEU A 304 9.29 8.30 -15.31
CA LEU A 304 9.60 7.22 -16.24
C LEU A 304 9.28 5.88 -15.59
N THR A 305 8.86 4.90 -16.38
CA THR A 305 8.49 3.56 -15.87
C THR A 305 9.69 2.78 -15.36
N ASP A 306 10.90 3.11 -15.80
CA ASP A 306 12.16 2.46 -15.45
C ASP A 306 12.83 3.00 -14.18
N ARG A 307 12.23 4.03 -13.56
CA ARG A 307 12.86 4.68 -12.41
C ARG A 307 12.50 4.02 -11.09
N ARG A 308 13.51 3.95 -10.19
CA ARG A 308 13.36 3.46 -8.82
C ARG A 308 12.26 4.24 -8.08
N GLY A 309 11.40 3.52 -7.41
CA GLY A 309 10.23 4.09 -6.77
C GLY A 309 8.97 3.37 -7.27
N GLY A 310 8.95 2.05 -7.13
CA GLY A 310 7.98 1.12 -7.66
C GLY A 310 6.52 1.62 -7.71
N ASP A 311 6.10 2.28 -6.66
CA ASP A 311 4.73 2.79 -6.53
C ASP A 311 4.37 3.91 -7.53
N ILE A 312 5.35 4.67 -8.03
CA ILE A 312 5.12 5.80 -8.94
C ILE A 312 4.74 5.32 -10.33
N ASN A 313 5.18 4.13 -10.70
CA ASN A 313 4.93 3.53 -12.00
C ASN A 313 3.70 2.61 -12.01
N ARG A 314 3.02 2.48 -10.87
CA ARG A 314 1.76 1.75 -10.77
C ARG A 314 0.78 2.27 -11.79
N ASN A 315 0.06 1.35 -12.42
CA ASN A 315 -1.07 1.64 -13.27
C ASN A 315 -0.75 2.38 -14.59
N LEU A 316 0.52 2.39 -15.00
CA LEU A 316 0.80 2.68 -16.39
C LEU A 316 0.43 1.43 -17.21
N THR A 317 -0.45 1.61 -18.20
CA THR A 317 -0.83 0.53 -19.11
C THR A 317 0.37 0.06 -19.93
N SER A 318 0.34 -1.18 -20.38
CA SER A 318 1.36 -1.70 -21.31
C SER A 318 1.59 -0.71 -22.48
N GLY A 319 2.85 -0.41 -22.77
CA GLY A 319 3.23 0.56 -23.81
C GLY A 319 3.36 2.01 -23.34
N VAL A 320 3.06 2.29 -22.06
CA VAL A 320 3.30 3.62 -21.49
C VAL A 320 4.72 3.70 -20.93
N HIS A 321 5.46 4.73 -21.34
CA HIS A 321 6.86 4.91 -21.00
C HIS A 321 7.10 5.86 -19.82
N GLY A 322 6.12 6.71 -19.51
CA GLY A 322 6.25 7.68 -18.43
C GLY A 322 5.04 8.60 -18.30
N ARG A 323 5.25 9.68 -17.55
CA ARG A 323 4.25 10.75 -17.34
C ARG A 323 4.84 12.11 -17.69
N VAL A 324 3.99 12.95 -18.26
CA VAL A 324 4.29 14.33 -18.64
C VAL A 324 3.41 15.26 -17.83
N VAL A 325 3.98 16.31 -17.25
CA VAL A 325 3.22 17.40 -16.65
C VAL A 325 2.95 18.48 -17.69
N ALA A 326 1.71 18.97 -17.76
CA ALA A 326 1.34 20.04 -18.68
C ALA A 326 2.11 21.33 -18.39
N LEU A 327 2.39 22.14 -19.42
CA LEU A 327 3.09 23.42 -19.26
C LEU A 327 2.27 24.42 -18.42
N THR A 328 0.95 24.33 -18.42
CA THR A 328 0.05 25.30 -17.78
C THR A 328 -1.02 24.61 -16.94
N ASP A 329 -1.61 25.37 -16.01
CA ASP A 329 -2.77 24.95 -15.23
C ASP A 329 -4.06 25.11 -16.04
N THR A 330 -5.10 24.37 -15.63
CA THR A 330 -6.49 24.71 -15.96
C THR A 330 -6.92 25.96 -15.17
N TYR A 331 -8.15 26.47 -15.45
CA TYR A 331 -8.78 27.41 -14.53
C TYR A 331 -9.07 26.74 -13.18
N ARG A 332 -9.47 27.56 -12.18
CA ARG A 332 -9.89 27.05 -10.88
C ARG A 332 -11.31 26.53 -10.94
N TYR A 333 -11.50 25.31 -10.52
CA TYR A 333 -12.79 24.63 -10.52
C TYR A 333 -13.09 24.05 -9.13
N ALA A 334 -14.38 23.88 -8.82
CA ALA A 334 -14.77 23.00 -7.74
C ALA A 334 -14.46 21.55 -8.15
N TRP A 335 -14.10 20.71 -7.21
CA TRP A 335 -13.92 19.29 -7.48
C TRP A 335 -15.27 18.63 -7.79
N ALA A 336 -16.30 18.97 -6.97
CA ALA A 336 -17.70 18.62 -7.23
C ALA A 336 -18.62 19.78 -6.79
N PHE A 337 -19.75 19.96 -7.49
CA PHE A 337 -20.72 21.00 -7.12
C PHE A 337 -21.56 20.60 -5.90
N ASN A 338 -21.94 21.63 -5.12
CA ASN A 338 -22.90 21.49 -4.03
C ASN A 338 -24.27 21.04 -4.57
N GLY A 339 -24.85 20.01 -4.00
CA GLY A 339 -26.10 19.40 -4.50
C GLY A 339 -25.90 18.23 -5.47
N THR A 340 -24.70 18.03 -6.01
CA THR A 340 -24.30 16.73 -6.51
C THR A 340 -24.35 15.80 -5.31
N LYS A 341 -25.11 14.69 -5.40
CA LYS A 341 -25.05 13.66 -4.38
C LYS A 341 -23.66 13.03 -4.42
N VAL A 342 -22.71 13.74 -3.82
CA VAL A 342 -21.32 13.28 -3.60
C VAL A 342 -21.31 11.91 -2.94
N TYR A 343 -22.45 11.53 -2.42
CA TYR A 343 -22.76 10.31 -1.72
C TYR A 343 -22.91 9.06 -2.62
N ASP A 344 -23.13 9.22 -3.91
CA ASP A 344 -23.33 8.11 -4.85
C ASP A 344 -22.09 7.81 -5.70
N MET A 345 -20.94 8.47 -5.44
CA MET A 345 -19.69 8.10 -6.11
C MET A 345 -19.26 6.71 -5.66
N PRO A 346 -18.91 5.82 -6.61
CA PRO A 346 -18.16 4.65 -6.25
C PRO A 346 -16.94 5.13 -5.47
N LYS A 347 -16.60 4.48 -4.36
CA LYS A 347 -15.42 4.78 -3.56
C LYS A 347 -14.21 4.68 -4.49
N LEU A 348 -13.77 5.80 -5.01
CA LEU A 348 -12.40 5.98 -5.40
C LEU A 348 -11.59 5.80 -4.11
N THR A 349 -10.37 5.33 -4.21
CA THR A 349 -9.51 5.07 -3.06
C THR A 349 -9.61 6.17 -1.99
N ASN A 350 -10.18 5.84 -0.82
CA ASN A 350 -10.25 6.74 0.32
C ASN A 350 -8.99 6.57 1.16
N TYR A 351 -8.17 7.60 1.21
CA TYR A 351 -7.03 7.65 2.10
C TYR A 351 -7.28 8.66 3.21
N GLU A 352 -7.44 8.19 4.45
CA GLU A 352 -7.67 9.06 5.61
C GLU A 352 -6.40 9.82 6.01
N ASN A 353 -5.23 9.27 5.71
CA ASN A 353 -3.91 9.78 6.09
C ASN A 353 -3.09 10.14 4.85
N VAL A 354 -2.21 11.15 4.96
CA VAL A 354 -1.38 11.62 3.85
C VAL A 354 -0.24 10.66 3.52
N ASP A 355 0.39 10.10 4.54
CA ASP A 355 1.54 9.19 4.46
C ASP A 355 1.31 7.83 5.14
N GLY A 356 0.07 7.54 5.51
CA GLY A 356 -0.32 6.35 6.27
C GLY A 356 -0.33 6.54 7.79
N THR A 357 0.17 7.68 8.31
CA THR A 357 0.23 7.97 9.76
C THR A 357 -0.48 9.26 10.14
N ASN A 358 -0.47 10.28 9.29
CA ASN A 358 -0.92 11.62 9.61
C ASN A 358 -2.06 12.10 8.70
N ALA A 359 -2.98 12.89 9.25
CA ALA A 359 -4.10 13.46 8.51
C ALA A 359 -3.71 14.60 7.54
N SER A 360 -2.54 15.18 7.70
CA SER A 360 -1.94 16.16 6.78
C SER A 360 -0.44 16.27 7.06
N GLY A 361 0.30 16.91 6.19
CA GLY A 361 1.73 17.13 6.40
C GLY A 361 2.35 18.00 5.33
N TYR A 362 3.65 18.23 5.43
CA TYR A 362 4.41 19.12 4.56
C TYR A 362 5.50 18.34 3.82
N LEU A 363 5.53 18.47 2.52
CA LEU A 363 6.62 17.98 1.67
C LEU A 363 7.88 18.83 1.88
N PRO A 364 9.08 18.23 1.71
CA PRO A 364 10.32 18.98 1.80
C PRO A 364 10.43 20.00 0.68
N PHE A 365 11.11 21.12 0.96
CA PHE A 365 11.58 22.04 -0.06
C PHE A 365 13.10 21.99 -0.21
N TYR A 366 13.59 22.39 -1.38
CA TYR A 366 15.01 22.43 -1.68
C TYR A 366 15.48 23.87 -1.70
N SER A 367 16.49 24.19 -0.89
CA SER A 367 17.13 25.49 -0.94
C SER A 367 18.05 25.62 -2.15
N SER A 368 18.41 26.87 -2.50
CA SER A 368 19.30 27.16 -3.64
C SER A 368 20.67 26.46 -3.56
N ASN A 369 21.13 26.10 -2.36
CA ASN A 369 22.36 25.35 -2.13
C ASN A 369 22.16 23.81 -2.21
N GLY A 370 20.93 23.33 -2.50
CA GLY A 370 20.58 21.92 -2.61
C GLY A 370 20.35 21.21 -1.26
N SER A 371 20.31 21.95 -0.14
CA SER A 371 19.89 21.37 1.14
C SER A 371 18.37 21.17 1.17
N ILE A 372 17.96 20.07 1.82
CA ILE A 372 16.54 19.76 2.04
C ILE A 372 16.09 20.44 3.32
N GLY A 373 15.00 21.20 3.24
CA GLY A 373 14.34 21.82 4.40
C GLY A 373 12.85 21.46 4.42
N TYR A 374 12.19 21.89 5.49
CA TYR A 374 10.73 21.86 5.60
C TYR A 374 10.26 23.26 5.97
N TYR A 375 9.01 23.56 5.67
CA TYR A 375 8.41 24.81 6.10
C TYR A 375 8.50 24.92 7.64
N GLU A 376 8.90 26.08 8.17
CA GLU A 376 9.26 26.23 9.58
C GLU A 376 8.10 25.95 10.55
N GLU A 377 6.87 26.19 10.12
CA GLU A 377 5.65 25.93 10.89
C GLU A 377 5.14 24.49 10.77
N ALA A 378 5.90 23.59 10.10
CA ALA A 378 5.46 22.25 9.83
C ALA A 378 5.53 21.35 11.07
N ASP A 379 4.38 21.06 11.67
CA ASP A 379 4.24 20.11 12.77
C ASP A 379 4.53 18.66 12.30
N VAL A 380 4.19 18.35 11.04
CA VAL A 380 4.33 17.03 10.45
C VAL A 380 5.14 17.12 9.15
N LYS A 381 6.28 16.45 9.13
CA LYS A 381 7.20 16.38 8.00
C LYS A 381 7.00 15.07 7.25
N ILE A 382 6.73 15.16 5.95
CA ILE A 382 6.53 13.99 5.09
C ILE A 382 7.87 13.59 4.47
N PRO A 383 8.38 12.37 4.70
CA PRO A 383 9.65 11.93 4.15
C PRO A 383 9.52 11.63 2.66
N ALA A 384 9.67 12.65 1.83
CA ALA A 384 9.72 12.51 0.38
C ALA A 384 10.95 13.26 -0.14
N ALA A 385 11.79 12.59 -0.92
CA ALA A 385 13.02 13.18 -1.46
C ALA A 385 13.24 12.76 -2.91
N ILE A 386 13.74 13.71 -3.69
CA ILE A 386 14.12 13.52 -5.10
C ILE A 386 15.54 14.06 -5.26
N ASP A 387 16.39 13.33 -5.94
CA ASP A 387 17.73 13.78 -6.27
C ASP A 387 17.73 14.75 -7.49
N ARG A 388 18.91 15.30 -7.79
CA ARG A 388 19.08 16.26 -8.91
C ARG A 388 18.81 15.67 -10.29
N LEU A 389 18.74 14.34 -10.41
CA LEU A 389 18.43 13.65 -11.67
C LEU A 389 16.96 13.24 -11.75
N GLY A 390 16.17 13.59 -10.73
CA GLY A 390 14.76 13.21 -10.63
C GLY A 390 14.55 11.79 -10.10
N ASN A 391 15.59 11.13 -9.54
CA ASN A 391 15.40 9.84 -8.92
C ASN A 391 14.80 10.03 -7.54
N ILE A 392 13.82 9.20 -7.23
CA ILE A 392 13.19 9.20 -5.90
C ILE A 392 14.06 8.41 -4.95
N THR A 393 14.54 9.09 -3.91
CA THR A 393 15.38 8.50 -2.86
C THR A 393 14.56 8.11 -1.63
N SER A 394 13.40 8.73 -1.44
CA SER A 394 12.44 8.42 -0.37
C SER A 394 11.05 8.89 -0.77
N TRP A 395 10.04 8.02 -0.64
CA TRP A 395 8.63 8.34 -0.91
C TRP A 395 7.71 7.56 0.01
N PRO A 396 6.59 8.13 0.48
CA PRO A 396 5.62 7.40 1.28
C PRO A 396 5.06 6.18 0.53
N SER A 397 5.09 5.02 1.18
CA SER A 397 4.57 3.76 0.63
C SER A 397 3.11 3.50 0.98
N SER A 398 2.49 4.37 1.79
CA SER A 398 1.11 4.27 2.25
C SER A 398 0.45 5.65 2.33
N GLY A 399 -0.87 5.68 2.50
CA GLY A 399 -1.63 6.92 2.53
C GLY A 399 -1.82 7.55 1.15
N ALA A 400 -2.30 8.79 1.12
CA ALA A 400 -2.67 9.48 -0.12
C ALA A 400 -1.48 9.67 -1.07
N LEU A 401 -0.27 9.85 -0.56
CA LEU A 401 0.93 10.02 -1.37
C LEU A 401 1.40 8.74 -2.06
N SER A 402 0.91 7.58 -1.64
CA SER A 402 1.14 6.33 -2.36
C SER A 402 0.17 6.09 -3.53
N ASP A 403 -0.82 6.97 -3.72
CA ASP A 403 -1.74 6.90 -4.85
C ASP A 403 -1.13 7.53 -6.10
N PHE A 404 -0.91 6.71 -7.12
CA PHE A 404 -0.46 7.09 -8.47
C PHE A 404 -1.48 6.68 -9.55
N ASN A 405 -2.76 6.62 -9.18
CA ASN A 405 -3.87 6.19 -10.04
C ASN A 405 -4.63 7.37 -10.70
N GLY A 406 -4.00 8.48 -10.94
CA GLY A 406 -4.67 9.70 -11.41
C GLY A 406 -5.52 9.50 -12.67
N LEU A 407 -5.02 8.75 -13.64
CA LEU A 407 -5.76 8.42 -14.87
C LEU A 407 -7.07 7.69 -14.54
N ARG A 408 -6.97 6.59 -13.83
CA ARG A 408 -8.15 5.78 -13.45
C ARG A 408 -9.13 6.54 -12.55
N ASN A 409 -8.61 7.32 -11.61
CA ASN A 409 -9.43 8.17 -10.76
C ASN A 409 -10.20 9.20 -11.60
N THR A 410 -9.55 9.81 -12.59
CA THR A 410 -10.16 10.79 -13.49
C THR A 410 -11.24 10.16 -14.36
N GLU A 411 -11.00 9.00 -14.95
CA GLU A 411 -11.98 8.24 -15.73
C GLU A 411 -13.26 7.96 -14.94
N SER A 412 -13.13 7.73 -13.64
CA SER A 412 -14.28 7.48 -12.75
C SER A 412 -15.15 8.72 -12.52
N VAL A 413 -14.65 9.94 -12.72
CA VAL A 413 -15.34 11.21 -12.48
C VAL A 413 -15.60 12.03 -13.75
N ASP A 414 -15.09 11.60 -14.90
CA ASP A 414 -15.16 12.33 -16.16
C ASP A 414 -16.56 12.44 -16.78
N SER A 415 -17.52 11.64 -16.32
CA SER A 415 -18.80 11.48 -17.00
C SER A 415 -19.72 12.71 -17.02
N ALA A 416 -19.40 13.83 -16.31
CA ALA A 416 -20.27 14.99 -16.29
C ALA A 416 -19.61 16.28 -15.77
N SER A 417 -19.38 17.25 -16.67
CA SER A 417 -18.85 18.59 -16.33
C SER A 417 -19.66 19.35 -15.28
N ASN A 418 -20.95 19.10 -15.22
CA ASN A 418 -21.86 19.71 -14.24
C ASN A 418 -21.85 19.05 -12.87
N LYS A 419 -21.15 17.92 -12.72
CA LYS A 419 -21.01 17.23 -11.44
C LYS A 419 -19.58 17.33 -10.90
N TYR A 420 -18.58 17.09 -11.74
CA TYR A 420 -17.16 16.98 -11.39
C TYR A 420 -16.29 17.87 -12.28
N PRO A 421 -16.43 19.19 -12.21
CA PRO A 421 -15.77 20.08 -13.17
C PRO A 421 -14.24 19.96 -13.16
N ALA A 422 -13.58 19.74 -12.01
CA ALA A 422 -12.13 19.60 -11.98
C ALA A 422 -11.63 18.40 -12.80
N GLY A 423 -12.26 17.23 -12.63
CA GLY A 423 -11.94 16.02 -13.40
C GLY A 423 -12.28 16.18 -14.87
N TYR A 424 -13.48 16.70 -15.17
CA TYR A 424 -13.94 16.94 -16.53
C TYR A 424 -13.00 17.85 -17.32
N TYR A 425 -12.60 19.02 -16.77
CA TYR A 425 -11.72 19.94 -17.48
C TYR A 425 -10.27 19.46 -17.54
N ALA A 426 -9.85 18.55 -16.67
CA ALA A 426 -8.55 17.90 -16.77
C ALA A 426 -8.53 16.89 -17.94
N SER A 427 -9.57 16.04 -18.05
CA SER A 427 -9.69 15.04 -19.11
C SER A 427 -9.99 15.66 -20.50
N HIS A 428 -10.61 16.85 -20.52
CA HIS A 428 -10.87 17.61 -21.73
C HIS A 428 -9.81 18.69 -22.02
N TYR A 429 -8.72 18.69 -21.25
CA TYR A 429 -7.59 19.55 -21.55
C TYR A 429 -6.99 19.13 -22.90
N ASN A 430 -6.81 20.09 -23.81
CA ASN A 430 -6.31 19.84 -25.15
C ASN A 430 -5.20 20.85 -25.45
N VAL A 431 -4.03 20.35 -25.72
CA VAL A 431 -2.90 21.14 -26.19
C VAL A 431 -2.16 20.35 -27.27
N GLY A 432 -1.89 21.00 -28.43
CA GLY A 432 -1.24 20.35 -29.56
C GLY A 432 -2.02 19.17 -30.16
N GLY A 433 -3.34 19.09 -29.95
CA GLY A 433 -4.17 17.98 -30.43
C GLY A 433 -4.16 16.76 -29.51
N ILE A 434 -3.39 16.78 -28.42
CA ILE A 434 -3.37 15.71 -27.43
C ILE A 434 -4.51 15.92 -26.44
N THR A 435 -5.35 14.88 -26.24
CA THR A 435 -6.57 14.93 -25.41
C THR A 435 -6.58 13.92 -24.27
N SER A 436 -5.53 13.08 -24.12
CA SER A 436 -5.46 12.02 -23.10
C SER A 436 -4.94 12.52 -21.74
N TRP A 437 -5.17 13.79 -21.41
CA TRP A 437 -4.80 14.39 -20.15
C TRP A 437 -5.74 13.97 -19.02
N TYR A 438 -5.24 14.00 -17.78
CA TYR A 438 -6.03 13.66 -16.62
C TYR A 438 -5.61 14.47 -15.37
N MET A 439 -6.46 14.46 -14.36
CA MET A 439 -6.18 15.08 -13.06
C MET A 439 -5.23 14.21 -12.25
N PRO A 440 -4.08 14.74 -11.81
CA PRO A 440 -3.12 13.95 -11.04
C PRO A 440 -3.72 13.41 -9.73
N SER A 441 -3.28 12.25 -9.30
CA SER A 441 -3.49 11.78 -7.93
C SER A 441 -2.64 12.56 -6.93
N ALA A 442 -2.81 12.31 -5.63
CA ALA A 442 -2.05 13.01 -4.59
C ALA A 442 -0.55 12.71 -4.69
N GLY A 443 -0.17 11.46 -4.96
CA GLY A 443 1.23 11.09 -5.18
C GLY A 443 1.82 11.75 -6.42
N GLU A 444 1.07 11.76 -7.53
CA GLU A 444 1.51 12.40 -8.77
C GLU A 444 1.65 13.92 -8.63
N MET A 445 0.71 14.61 -7.97
CA MET A 445 0.81 16.06 -7.77
C MET A 445 1.93 16.43 -6.80
N ALA A 446 2.15 15.62 -5.77
CA ALA A 446 3.27 15.81 -4.84
C ALA A 446 4.62 15.59 -5.56
N LEU A 447 4.69 14.66 -6.51
CA LEU A 447 5.87 14.45 -7.37
C LEU A 447 6.12 15.67 -8.26
N VAL A 448 5.08 16.24 -8.88
CA VAL A 448 5.20 17.50 -9.65
C VAL A 448 5.78 18.61 -8.77
N TYR A 449 5.27 18.79 -7.56
CA TYR A 449 5.79 19.77 -6.60
C TYR A 449 7.26 19.52 -6.27
N ALA A 450 7.62 18.29 -5.93
CA ALA A 450 8.97 17.93 -5.54
C ALA A 450 9.98 18.14 -6.68
N LEU A 451 9.64 17.75 -7.90
CA LEU A 451 10.47 17.97 -9.11
C LEU A 451 10.61 19.46 -9.44
N TYR A 452 9.52 20.21 -9.32
CA TYR A 452 9.53 21.65 -9.54
C TYR A 452 10.40 22.35 -8.49
N ASN A 453 10.19 22.04 -7.24
CA ASN A 453 10.88 22.67 -6.11
C ASN A 453 12.38 22.29 -6.03
N SER A 454 12.74 21.07 -6.44
CA SER A 454 14.16 20.62 -6.50
C SER A 454 14.93 21.22 -7.67
N GLY A 455 14.29 21.95 -8.56
CA GLY A 455 14.92 22.54 -9.74
C GLY A 455 15.04 21.60 -10.94
N VAL A 456 14.54 20.37 -10.83
CA VAL A 456 14.62 19.39 -11.92
C VAL A 456 13.80 19.82 -13.15
N ILE A 457 12.62 20.40 -12.91
CA ILE A 457 11.73 20.85 -14.00
C ILE A 457 11.43 22.36 -14.01
N SER A 458 11.77 23.09 -12.94
CA SER A 458 11.34 24.49 -12.77
C SER A 458 11.91 25.47 -13.79
N ASN A 459 13.03 25.11 -14.44
CA ASN A 459 13.71 25.96 -15.41
C ASN A 459 13.34 25.66 -16.88
N GLN A 460 12.36 24.77 -17.10
CA GLN A 460 11.99 24.37 -18.44
C GLN A 460 11.21 25.48 -19.16
N THR A 461 11.62 25.77 -20.40
CA THR A 461 11.02 26.81 -21.25
C THR A 461 9.52 26.54 -21.43
N GLY A 462 8.71 27.55 -21.19
CA GLY A 462 7.24 27.47 -21.34
C GLY A 462 6.52 26.84 -20.15
N LEU A 463 7.21 26.20 -19.21
CA LEU A 463 6.58 25.68 -18.01
C LEU A 463 6.19 26.84 -17.08
N VAL A 464 4.89 27.06 -16.92
CA VAL A 464 4.38 28.04 -15.96
C VAL A 464 4.59 27.52 -14.54
N GLY A 465 5.15 28.35 -13.68
CA GLY A 465 5.39 28.01 -12.28
C GLY A 465 4.12 27.58 -11.56
N LEU A 466 4.31 26.75 -10.54
CA LEU A 466 3.19 26.40 -9.65
C LEU A 466 2.71 27.65 -8.93
N ARG A 467 1.39 27.87 -8.95
CA ARG A 467 0.78 29.04 -8.33
C ARG A 467 0.70 28.88 -6.82
N GLU A 468 0.72 29.98 -6.09
CA GLU A 468 0.64 29.99 -4.63
C GLU A 468 -0.63 29.37 -4.03
N PHE A 469 -1.61 29.08 -4.85
CA PHE A 469 -2.86 28.43 -4.44
C PHE A 469 -2.72 26.88 -4.44
N GLY A 470 -3.75 26.24 -3.87
CA GLY A 470 -3.83 24.79 -3.84
C GLY A 470 -4.17 24.19 -5.22
N TYR A 471 -3.75 22.94 -5.38
CA TYR A 471 -4.04 22.09 -6.53
C TYR A 471 -4.91 20.93 -6.11
N TRP A 472 -5.98 20.69 -6.85
CA TRP A 472 -6.77 19.49 -6.72
C TRP A 472 -5.96 18.25 -7.09
N THR A 473 -6.23 17.19 -6.39
CA THR A 473 -5.85 15.84 -6.80
C THR A 473 -7.08 15.00 -7.07
N SER A 474 -6.91 13.87 -7.74
CA SER A 474 -7.98 12.91 -7.97
C SER A 474 -8.16 11.94 -6.79
N THR A 475 -7.32 12.03 -5.76
CA THR A 475 -7.34 11.13 -4.60
C THR A 475 -8.34 11.63 -3.57
N GLU A 476 -9.33 10.80 -3.23
CA GLU A 476 -10.30 11.13 -2.20
C GLU A 476 -9.76 10.88 -0.79
N ASN A 477 -10.10 11.75 0.15
CA ASN A 477 -9.89 11.54 1.58
C ASN A 477 -11.14 10.93 2.23
N SER A 478 -12.29 11.45 1.86
CA SER A 478 -13.57 11.05 2.39
C SER A 478 -14.69 11.33 1.38
N ARG A 479 -15.90 11.00 1.75
CA ARG A 479 -17.09 11.30 0.96
C ARG A 479 -17.20 12.78 0.56
N GLU A 480 -16.77 13.69 1.45
CA GLU A 480 -16.93 15.14 1.28
C GLU A 480 -15.62 15.84 0.92
N LYS A 481 -14.48 15.19 1.13
CA LYS A 481 -13.16 15.80 1.01
C LYS A 481 -12.26 15.08 0.03
N VAL A 482 -11.38 15.85 -0.57
CA VAL A 482 -10.35 15.42 -1.51
C VAL A 482 -9.02 16.01 -1.07
N TRP A 483 -7.94 15.31 -1.36
CA TRP A 483 -6.59 15.79 -1.08
C TRP A 483 -6.22 16.96 -1.98
N VAL A 484 -5.62 17.97 -1.36
CA VAL A 484 -5.12 19.20 -1.99
C VAL A 484 -3.65 19.34 -1.68
N MET A 485 -2.86 19.70 -2.69
CA MET A 485 -1.46 20.08 -2.52
C MET A 485 -1.34 21.59 -2.66
N GLN A 486 -0.77 22.25 -1.67
CA GLN A 486 -0.52 23.70 -1.64
C GLN A 486 0.92 23.97 -2.07
N ALA A 487 1.07 24.70 -3.16
CA ALA A 487 2.37 24.80 -3.82
C ALA A 487 3.34 25.80 -3.16
N PHE A 488 2.86 26.76 -2.36
CA PHE A 488 3.77 27.74 -1.76
C PHE A 488 4.57 27.19 -0.57
N ASP A 489 4.02 26.20 0.17
CA ASP A 489 4.63 25.62 1.37
C ASP A 489 4.77 24.10 1.35
N GLY A 490 4.27 23.44 0.29
CA GLY A 490 4.29 21.99 0.17
C GLY A 490 3.29 21.26 1.06
N LYS A 491 2.29 21.97 1.62
CA LYS A 491 1.28 21.36 2.47
C LYS A 491 0.36 20.44 1.67
N VAL A 492 0.17 19.23 2.16
CA VAL A 492 -0.82 18.27 1.65
C VAL A 492 -1.89 18.04 2.71
N TYR A 493 -3.13 18.34 2.39
CA TYR A 493 -4.25 18.27 3.33
C TYR A 493 -5.58 18.00 2.61
N ALA A 494 -6.57 17.52 3.35
CA ALA A 494 -7.90 17.26 2.80
C ALA A 494 -8.82 18.48 2.89
N ASN A 495 -9.48 18.85 1.78
CA ASN A 495 -10.44 19.95 1.75
C ASN A 495 -11.77 19.55 1.08
N PHE A 496 -12.81 20.32 1.33
CA PHE A 496 -14.15 20.07 0.80
C PHE A 496 -14.17 20.15 -0.73
N LYS A 497 -14.85 19.20 -1.36
CA LYS A 497 -15.00 19.08 -2.82
C LYS A 497 -15.64 20.32 -3.47
N THR A 498 -16.35 21.14 -2.70
CA THR A 498 -16.96 22.40 -3.15
C THR A 498 -15.99 23.58 -3.17
N SER A 499 -14.80 23.45 -2.58
CA SER A 499 -13.74 24.49 -2.67
C SER A 499 -13.26 24.62 -4.12
N ILE A 500 -12.52 25.70 -4.42
CA ILE A 500 -12.08 26.03 -5.78
C ILE A 500 -10.56 26.09 -5.83
N TYR A 501 -9.97 25.15 -6.60
CA TYR A 501 -8.52 25.04 -6.79
C TYR A 501 -8.15 24.83 -8.25
N TYR A 502 -6.87 24.98 -8.57
CA TYR A 502 -6.31 24.66 -9.88
C TYR A 502 -6.21 23.13 -10.09
N VAL A 503 -6.10 22.74 -11.35
CA VAL A 503 -5.60 21.42 -11.73
C VAL A 503 -4.39 21.63 -12.64
N ARG A 504 -3.30 20.94 -12.38
CA ARG A 504 -2.17 20.80 -13.31
C ARG A 504 -2.34 19.45 -14.01
N PRO A 505 -2.82 19.41 -15.25
CA PRO A 505 -3.02 18.14 -15.95
C PRO A 505 -1.70 17.38 -16.15
N ILE A 506 -1.79 16.08 -16.15
CA ILE A 506 -0.69 15.19 -16.52
C ILE A 506 -1.15 14.22 -17.60
N LEU A 507 -0.20 13.65 -18.32
CA LEU A 507 -0.40 12.75 -19.46
C LEU A 507 0.48 11.52 -19.26
N ALA A 508 -0.03 10.34 -19.58
CA ALA A 508 0.75 9.11 -19.72
C ALA A 508 1.17 8.93 -21.21
N PHE A 509 2.44 8.60 -21.47
CA PHE A 509 3.01 8.49 -22.83
C PHE A 509 3.85 7.22 -23.01
#